data_e7273bed570a563a79adb8e174906b31
#
_entry.id   e7273bed570a563a79adb8e174906b31
#
_cell.length_a   1.000
_cell.length_b   1.000
_cell.length_c   1.000
_cell.angle_alpha   90.00
_cell.angle_beta   90.00
_cell.angle_gamma   90.00
#
_symmetry.space_group_name_H-M   'P 1'
#
loop_
_entity.id
_entity.type
_entity.pdbx_description
1 polymer ?
#
loop_
_entity_poly.entity_id
_entity_poly.type
_entity_poly.pdbx_seq_one_letter_code
_entity_poly.pdbx_strand_id
1 'polypeptide(L)'
;KEQLFENIKRKQSFLCVGLDTDIKKIPEHLLKEEDPIFAFNKAIIDATADLCIAYKPNLAFYESMGVKGWISFEKTVEYIKKNYPDQFIIADAKRGDIGNTSQMYARTFFEEMDIDSVTVAPYMGEDSVTPFLTYEGKWVILLALTSNKGSHDFQLTEDPQGERLFEKVLRKSQEWANDEQMMYVVGATQGRAFEDIRKIVPNHFLLVPGVGAQGGSLEEVCKYGMNKTCGLIVNSSRG
;
A
#
# COMPACT_ATOMS: atom_id res chain seq x y z
N LYS A 1 6.20 -2.40 13.41
CA LYS A 1 6.17 -3.77 12.87
C LYS A 1 5.48 -4.75 13.83
N GLU A 2 5.91 -4.76 15.09
CA GLU A 2 5.35 -5.64 16.12
C GLU A 2 3.84 -5.42 16.30
N GLN A 3 3.40 -4.17 16.39
CA GLN A 3 1.98 -3.84 16.55
C GLN A 3 1.14 -4.36 15.39
N LEU A 4 1.64 -4.26 14.17
CA LEU A 4 0.95 -4.77 12.97
C LEU A 4 0.80 -6.29 13.06
N PHE A 5 1.85 -6.99 13.46
CA PHE A 5 1.80 -8.44 13.64
C PHE A 5 0.82 -8.84 14.76
N GLU A 6 0.81 -8.12 15.87
CA GLU A 6 -0.13 -8.36 16.96
C GLU A 6 -1.59 -8.19 16.49
N ASN A 7 -1.88 -7.18 15.69
CA ASN A 7 -3.21 -6.98 15.11
C ASN A 7 -3.60 -8.12 14.17
N ILE A 8 -2.66 -8.59 13.35
CA ILE A 8 -2.87 -9.74 12.46
C ILE A 8 -3.25 -10.99 13.26
N LYS A 9 -2.52 -11.26 14.34
CA LYS A 9 -2.81 -12.41 15.21
C LYS A 9 -4.16 -12.28 15.91
N ARG A 10 -4.44 -11.12 16.47
CA ARG A 10 -5.68 -10.86 17.19
C ARG A 10 -6.91 -10.99 16.29
N LYS A 11 -6.85 -10.45 15.09
CA LYS A 11 -7.97 -10.47 14.13
C LYS A 11 -8.00 -11.73 13.27
N GLN A 12 -6.96 -12.55 13.31
CA GLN A 12 -6.82 -13.72 12.45
C GLN A 12 -6.97 -13.35 10.97
N SER A 13 -6.39 -12.20 10.59
CA SER A 13 -6.52 -11.62 9.26
C SER A 13 -5.28 -10.80 8.91
N PHE A 14 -4.87 -10.89 7.65
CA PHE A 14 -3.87 -10.00 7.05
C PHE A 14 -4.46 -9.26 5.84
N LEU A 15 -5.79 -9.12 5.83
CA LEU A 15 -6.53 -8.45 4.77
C LEU A 15 -6.36 -6.94 4.87
N CYS A 16 -6.14 -6.31 3.72
CA CYS A 16 -6.26 -4.88 3.51
C CYS A 16 -7.44 -4.62 2.58
N VAL A 17 -8.35 -3.76 2.99
CA VAL A 17 -9.47 -3.38 2.14
C VAL A 17 -9.11 -2.11 1.37
N GLY A 18 -9.13 -2.21 0.05
CA GLY A 18 -8.90 -1.07 -0.83
C GLY A 18 -10.14 -0.20 -0.95
N LEU A 19 -9.95 1.10 -0.80
CA LEU A 19 -11.02 2.08 -0.96
C LEU A 19 -10.83 2.86 -2.26
N ASP A 20 -10.91 2.12 -3.38
CA ASP A 20 -10.81 2.63 -4.75
C ASP A 20 -12.21 3.06 -5.22
N THR A 21 -12.77 4.06 -4.56
CA THR A 21 -14.18 4.41 -4.65
C THR A 21 -14.46 5.27 -5.88
N ASP A 22 -15.08 4.66 -6.88
CA ASP A 22 -15.45 5.34 -8.13
C ASP A 22 -16.91 5.80 -8.02
N ILE A 23 -17.10 7.13 -8.11
CA ILE A 23 -18.45 7.75 -8.06
C ILE A 23 -19.42 7.16 -9.08
N LYS A 24 -18.90 6.64 -10.19
CA LYS A 24 -19.73 6.05 -11.26
C LYS A 24 -20.19 4.61 -10.94
N LYS A 25 -19.64 4.00 -9.89
CA LYS A 25 -19.89 2.59 -9.55
C LYS A 25 -20.52 2.38 -8.19
N ILE A 26 -20.65 3.41 -7.37
CA ILE A 26 -21.29 3.29 -6.06
C ILE A 26 -22.80 3.09 -6.22
N PRO A 27 -23.48 2.45 -5.23
CA PRO A 27 -24.92 2.25 -5.27
C PRO A 27 -25.69 3.56 -5.45
N GLU A 28 -26.69 3.53 -6.34
CA GLU A 28 -27.46 4.71 -6.72
C GLU A 28 -28.08 5.46 -5.53
N HIS A 29 -28.54 4.73 -4.52
CA HIS A 29 -29.17 5.34 -3.34
C HIS A 29 -28.21 6.23 -2.55
N LEU A 30 -26.89 6.02 -2.64
CA LEU A 30 -25.89 6.83 -1.97
C LEU A 30 -25.61 8.16 -2.67
N LEU A 31 -25.98 8.26 -3.95
CA LEU A 31 -25.78 9.51 -4.72
C LEU A 31 -26.60 10.69 -4.16
N LYS A 32 -27.58 10.40 -3.32
CA LYS A 32 -28.42 11.41 -2.64
C LYS A 32 -27.74 11.99 -1.39
N GLU A 33 -26.69 11.36 -0.91
CA GLU A 33 -25.95 11.83 0.26
C GLU A 33 -25.16 13.08 -0.08
N GLU A 34 -24.87 13.91 0.93
CA GLU A 34 -24.07 15.12 0.78
C GLU A 34 -22.68 14.80 0.20
N ASP A 35 -22.06 13.72 0.70
CA ASP A 35 -20.77 13.21 0.22
C ASP A 35 -20.90 11.71 -0.08
N PRO A 36 -21.29 11.36 -1.32
CA PRO A 36 -21.54 9.96 -1.66
C PRO A 36 -20.32 9.06 -1.51
N ILE A 37 -19.11 9.55 -1.83
CA ILE A 37 -17.87 8.79 -1.73
C ILE A 37 -17.61 8.45 -0.26
N PHE A 38 -17.71 9.44 0.62
CA PHE A 38 -17.52 9.22 2.05
C PHE A 38 -18.61 8.28 2.61
N ALA A 39 -19.86 8.48 2.21
CA ALA A 39 -20.96 7.62 2.66
C ALA A 39 -20.71 6.15 2.30
N PHE A 40 -20.24 5.89 1.07
CA PHE A 40 -19.87 4.54 0.65
C PHE A 40 -18.70 3.99 1.47
N ASN A 41 -17.63 4.78 1.61
CA ASN A 41 -16.45 4.36 2.38
C ASN A 41 -16.81 4.05 3.82
N LYS A 42 -17.62 4.88 4.46
CA LYS A 42 -18.08 4.66 5.83
C LYS A 42 -18.81 3.32 5.98
N ALA A 43 -19.70 3.02 5.05
CA ALA A 43 -20.45 1.75 5.07
C ALA A 43 -19.53 0.54 4.91
N ILE A 44 -18.57 0.61 3.99
CA ILE A 44 -17.57 -0.45 3.79
C ILE A 44 -16.70 -0.63 5.03
N ILE A 45 -16.21 0.46 5.60
CA ILE A 45 -15.36 0.44 6.80
C ILE A 45 -16.12 -0.20 7.96
N ASP A 46 -17.34 0.23 8.24
CA ASP A 46 -18.14 -0.31 9.33
C ASP A 46 -18.43 -1.80 9.16
N ALA A 47 -18.58 -2.26 7.92
CA ALA A 47 -18.86 -3.66 7.61
C ALA A 47 -17.62 -4.56 7.66
N THR A 48 -16.42 -4.02 7.55
CA THR A 48 -15.20 -4.81 7.36
C THR A 48 -14.13 -4.61 8.45
N ALA A 49 -14.29 -3.62 9.32
CA ALA A 49 -13.23 -3.23 10.26
C ALA A 49 -12.77 -4.35 11.21
N ASP A 50 -13.65 -5.27 11.54
CA ASP A 50 -13.31 -6.44 12.37
C ASP A 50 -12.70 -7.60 11.57
N LEU A 51 -12.70 -7.50 10.22
CA LEU A 51 -12.22 -8.52 9.31
C LEU A 51 -10.88 -8.18 8.66
N CYS A 52 -10.40 -6.95 8.79
CA CYS A 52 -9.18 -6.49 8.15
C CYS A 52 -8.27 -5.73 9.11
N ILE A 53 -7.00 -5.59 8.71
CA ILE A 53 -5.99 -4.89 9.53
C ILE A 53 -5.57 -3.55 8.91
N ALA A 54 -5.97 -3.28 7.69
CA ALA A 54 -5.55 -2.08 6.97
C ALA A 54 -6.63 -1.61 6.00
N TYR A 55 -6.63 -0.30 5.74
CA TYR A 55 -7.40 0.33 4.68
C TYR A 55 -6.46 1.07 3.75
N LYS A 56 -6.69 0.92 2.45
CA LYS A 56 -5.82 1.51 1.43
C LYS A 56 -6.64 2.32 0.42
N PRO A 57 -6.93 3.59 0.71
CA PRO A 57 -7.51 4.48 -0.29
C PRO A 57 -6.50 4.74 -1.42
N ASN A 58 -6.96 4.62 -2.65
CA ASN A 58 -6.15 4.91 -3.84
C ASN A 58 -6.42 6.37 -4.25
N LEU A 59 -5.42 7.20 -4.12
CA LEU A 59 -5.54 8.65 -4.31
C LEU A 59 -6.05 9.05 -5.68
N ALA A 60 -5.80 8.25 -6.72
CA ALA A 60 -6.27 8.56 -8.07
C ALA A 60 -7.79 8.75 -8.12
N PHE A 61 -8.53 7.95 -7.36
CA PHE A 61 -10.00 8.02 -7.36
C PHE A 61 -10.52 9.28 -6.67
N TYR A 62 -9.78 9.80 -5.70
CA TYR A 62 -10.13 11.02 -4.97
C TYR A 62 -9.65 12.26 -5.72
N GLU A 63 -8.41 12.25 -6.20
CA GLU A 63 -7.84 13.36 -6.96
C GLU A 63 -8.63 13.64 -8.25
N SER A 64 -9.16 12.60 -8.88
CA SER A 64 -9.96 12.74 -10.11
C SER A 64 -11.25 13.53 -9.89
N MET A 65 -11.68 13.69 -8.64
CA MET A 65 -12.85 14.46 -8.25
C MET A 65 -12.49 15.89 -7.81
N GLY A 66 -11.23 16.28 -7.94
CA GLY A 66 -10.76 17.60 -7.55
C GLY A 66 -10.83 17.82 -6.04
N VAL A 67 -11.12 19.06 -5.63
CA VAL A 67 -11.16 19.43 -4.20
C VAL A 67 -12.19 18.60 -3.44
N LYS A 68 -13.33 18.31 -4.02
CA LYS A 68 -14.36 17.49 -3.38
C LYS A 68 -13.85 16.09 -3.05
N GLY A 69 -13.05 15.51 -3.94
CA GLY A 69 -12.43 14.20 -3.71
C GLY A 69 -11.44 14.23 -2.56
N TRP A 70 -10.62 15.27 -2.47
CA TRP A 70 -9.71 15.46 -1.33
C TRP A 70 -10.45 15.59 0.00
N ILE A 71 -11.58 16.29 0.00
CA ILE A 71 -12.43 16.40 1.20
C ILE A 71 -12.95 15.01 1.60
N SER A 72 -13.44 14.24 0.64
CA SER A 72 -13.92 12.88 0.89
C SER A 72 -12.82 11.98 1.45
N PHE A 73 -11.60 12.10 0.90
CA PHE A 73 -10.43 11.38 1.36
C PHE A 73 -10.09 11.74 2.81
N GLU A 74 -10.01 13.03 3.13
CA GLU A 74 -9.74 13.52 4.48
C GLU A 74 -10.77 13.01 5.48
N LYS A 75 -12.06 13.13 5.15
CA LYS A 75 -13.14 12.60 5.99
C LYS A 75 -13.02 11.10 6.24
N THR A 76 -12.64 10.35 5.20
CA THR A 76 -12.47 8.90 5.30
C THR A 76 -11.34 8.55 6.27
N VAL A 77 -10.19 9.20 6.14
CA VAL A 77 -9.04 9.00 7.04
C VAL A 77 -9.41 9.35 8.48
N GLU A 78 -10.03 10.49 8.70
CA GLU A 78 -10.47 10.94 10.03
C GLU A 78 -11.47 9.95 10.65
N TYR A 79 -12.38 9.44 9.85
CA TYR A 79 -13.37 8.45 10.30
C TYR A 79 -12.70 7.16 10.79
N ILE A 80 -11.75 6.64 10.03
CA ILE A 80 -11.00 5.44 10.41
C ILE A 80 -10.23 5.69 11.71
N LYS A 81 -9.51 6.79 11.80
CA LYS A 81 -8.68 7.10 12.96
C LYS A 81 -9.50 7.28 14.23
N LYS A 82 -10.67 7.89 14.11
CA LYS A 82 -11.54 8.15 15.26
C LYS A 82 -12.25 6.89 15.75
N ASN A 83 -12.75 6.07 14.85
CA ASN A 83 -13.63 4.93 15.18
C ASN A 83 -12.89 3.60 15.23
N TYR A 84 -11.78 3.46 14.49
CA TYR A 84 -11.00 2.21 14.37
C TYR A 84 -9.50 2.53 14.45
N PRO A 85 -9.02 3.04 15.59
CA PRO A 85 -7.65 3.59 15.70
C PRO A 85 -6.55 2.54 15.56
N ASP A 86 -6.85 1.27 15.63
CA ASP A 86 -5.88 0.18 15.42
C ASP A 86 -5.69 -0.19 13.96
N GLN A 87 -6.51 0.33 13.04
CA GLN A 87 -6.37 0.08 11.61
C GLN A 87 -5.14 0.79 11.04
N PHE A 88 -4.39 0.07 10.22
CA PHE A 88 -3.25 0.60 9.50
C PHE A 88 -3.75 1.29 8.22
N ILE A 89 -3.41 2.56 8.04
CA ILE A 89 -3.88 3.33 6.88
C ILE A 89 -2.75 3.49 5.88
N ILE A 90 -3.01 3.08 4.64
CA ILE A 90 -2.08 3.17 3.52
C ILE A 90 -2.60 4.19 2.52
N ALA A 91 -1.89 5.30 2.34
CA ALA A 91 -2.16 6.22 1.24
C ALA A 91 -1.50 5.65 -0.03
N ASP A 92 -2.32 5.07 -0.90
CA ASP A 92 -1.81 4.54 -2.17
C ASP A 92 -1.72 5.68 -3.19
N ALA A 93 -0.66 6.47 -3.04
CA ALA A 93 -0.43 7.70 -3.78
C ALA A 93 0.65 7.59 -4.85
N LYS A 94 1.56 6.63 -4.70
CA LYS A 94 2.69 6.38 -5.61
C LYS A 94 3.44 7.67 -5.93
N ARG A 95 3.79 8.39 -4.86
CA ARG A 95 4.55 9.65 -4.96
C ARG A 95 6.03 9.37 -5.16
N GLY A 96 6.75 10.41 -5.52
CA GLY A 96 8.18 10.37 -5.73
C GLY A 96 8.60 11.61 -6.52
N ASP A 97 9.53 12.37 -5.96
CA ASP A 97 10.13 13.54 -6.61
C ASP A 97 11.48 13.78 -5.94
N ILE A 98 12.26 14.70 -6.43
CA ILE A 98 13.57 14.96 -5.83
C ILE A 98 13.46 15.77 -4.55
N GLY A 99 14.30 15.42 -3.57
CA GLY A 99 14.61 16.18 -2.36
C GLY A 99 13.41 16.88 -1.71
N ASN A 100 13.42 18.20 -1.77
CA ASN A 100 12.41 19.03 -1.11
C ASN A 100 10.97 18.80 -1.60
N THR A 101 10.79 18.51 -2.87
CA THR A 101 9.44 18.22 -3.41
C THR A 101 8.88 16.93 -2.81
N SER A 102 9.69 15.90 -2.70
CA SER A 102 9.30 14.67 -2.00
C SER A 102 8.95 14.93 -0.53
N GLN A 103 9.69 15.83 0.12
CA GLN A 103 9.40 16.25 1.49
C GLN A 103 8.01 16.91 1.61
N MET A 104 7.59 17.68 0.61
CA MET A 104 6.25 18.27 0.60
C MET A 104 5.16 17.20 0.49
N TYR A 105 5.37 16.19 -0.36
CA TYR A 105 4.44 15.05 -0.44
C TYR A 105 4.38 14.29 0.89
N ALA A 106 5.52 14.04 1.52
CA ALA A 106 5.57 13.36 2.81
C ALA A 106 4.81 14.13 3.89
N ARG A 107 4.96 15.45 3.92
CA ARG A 107 4.25 16.32 4.86
C ARG A 107 2.75 16.16 4.75
N THR A 108 2.20 16.11 3.53
CA THR A 108 0.77 15.96 3.31
C THR A 108 0.21 14.75 4.05
N PHE A 109 0.82 13.59 3.84
CA PHE A 109 0.29 12.33 4.36
C PHE A 109 0.66 12.07 5.81
N PHE A 110 1.89 12.36 6.19
CA PHE A 110 2.42 12.01 7.50
C PHE A 110 2.18 13.08 8.56
N GLU A 111 2.24 14.35 8.19
CA GLU A 111 2.10 15.46 9.13
C GLU A 111 0.67 16.00 9.17
N GLU A 112 0.13 16.42 8.02
CA GLU A 112 -1.20 17.01 7.95
C GLU A 112 -2.31 16.01 8.23
N MET A 113 -2.18 14.78 7.73
CA MET A 113 -3.23 13.76 7.82
C MET A 113 -2.91 12.64 8.80
N ASP A 114 -1.70 12.57 9.30
CA ASP A 114 -1.24 11.52 10.23
C ASP A 114 -1.59 10.10 9.75
N ILE A 115 -1.31 9.84 8.47
CA ILE A 115 -1.48 8.53 7.85
C ILE A 115 -0.26 7.66 8.17
N ASP A 116 -0.43 6.35 8.26
CA ASP A 116 0.63 5.43 8.69
C ASP A 116 1.68 5.15 7.64
N SER A 117 1.28 5.12 6.37
CA SER A 117 2.16 4.71 5.28
C SER A 117 1.77 5.33 3.94
N VAL A 118 2.74 5.43 3.04
CA VAL A 118 2.56 5.95 1.68
C VAL A 118 3.30 5.06 0.71
N THR A 119 2.69 4.75 -0.42
CA THR A 119 3.37 4.09 -1.54
C THR A 119 4.22 5.10 -2.29
N VAL A 120 5.45 4.71 -2.59
CA VAL A 120 6.47 5.57 -3.22
C VAL A 120 7.12 4.83 -4.39
N ALA A 121 7.37 5.55 -5.48
CA ALA A 121 8.04 5.02 -6.66
C ALA A 121 9.55 5.23 -6.54
N PRO A 122 10.38 4.20 -6.81
CA PRO A 122 11.83 4.28 -6.61
C PRO A 122 12.62 4.85 -7.81
N TYR A 123 11.97 5.05 -8.94
CA TYR A 123 12.67 5.28 -10.22
C TYR A 123 13.66 6.45 -10.18
N MET A 124 13.36 7.51 -9.41
CA MET A 124 14.22 8.68 -9.31
C MET A 124 15.34 8.54 -8.27
N GLY A 125 15.43 7.41 -7.59
CA GLY A 125 16.53 7.07 -6.70
C GLY A 125 16.36 7.47 -5.24
N GLU A 126 17.45 7.44 -4.49
CA GLU A 126 17.48 7.61 -3.03
C GLU A 126 16.84 8.91 -2.55
N ASP A 127 17.21 10.04 -3.16
CA ASP A 127 16.72 11.34 -2.73
C ASP A 127 15.24 11.59 -3.01
N SER A 128 14.59 10.70 -3.77
CA SER A 128 13.14 10.74 -3.94
C SER A 128 12.40 9.94 -2.86
N VAL A 129 13.07 9.03 -2.18
CA VAL A 129 12.50 8.13 -1.19
C VAL A 129 12.82 8.55 0.25
N THR A 130 14.05 8.93 0.52
CA THR A 130 14.52 9.22 1.88
C THR A 130 13.77 10.36 2.59
N PRO A 131 13.22 11.39 1.91
CA PRO A 131 12.40 12.39 2.61
C PRO A 131 11.19 11.78 3.33
N PHE A 132 10.61 10.71 2.80
CA PHE A 132 9.51 10.00 3.47
C PHE A 132 9.96 9.21 4.70
N LEU A 133 11.25 8.94 4.84
CA LEU A 133 11.82 8.16 5.94
C LEU A 133 12.20 9.01 7.15
N THR A 134 12.01 10.32 7.08
CA THR A 134 12.36 11.25 8.17
C THR A 134 11.29 11.31 9.28
N TYR A 135 10.18 10.62 9.10
CA TYR A 135 9.06 10.60 10.05
C TYR A 135 9.09 9.31 10.87
N GLU A 136 9.36 9.44 12.15
CA GLU A 136 9.38 8.30 13.07
C GLU A 136 7.99 7.64 13.18
N GLY A 137 7.96 6.34 13.19
CA GLY A 137 6.72 5.56 13.30
C GLY A 137 5.91 5.46 12.02
N LYS A 138 6.37 6.07 10.94
CA LYS A 138 5.73 6.03 9.63
C LYS A 138 6.46 5.06 8.70
N TRP A 139 5.76 4.63 7.64
CA TRP A 139 6.26 3.61 6.72
C TRP A 139 6.28 4.10 5.28
N VAL A 140 7.34 3.72 4.57
CA VAL A 140 7.39 3.81 3.11
C VAL A 140 7.07 2.43 2.55
N ILE A 141 6.13 2.39 1.60
CA ILE A 141 5.85 1.17 0.85
C ILE A 141 6.36 1.39 -0.56
N LEU A 142 7.53 0.84 -0.85
CA LEU A 142 8.25 1.07 -2.10
C LEU A 142 7.79 0.11 -3.18
N LEU A 143 7.53 0.62 -4.37
CA LEU A 143 7.17 -0.23 -5.51
C LEU A 143 8.37 -1.07 -5.91
N ALA A 144 8.22 -2.39 -5.91
CA ALA A 144 9.27 -3.32 -6.33
C ALA A 144 8.87 -4.07 -7.59
N LEU A 145 7.89 -4.98 -7.49
CA LEU A 145 7.43 -5.77 -8.63
C LEU A 145 5.90 -5.66 -8.72
N THR A 146 5.41 -5.06 -9.78
CA THR A 146 3.98 -4.82 -9.95
C THR A 146 3.30 -5.94 -10.75
N SER A 147 1.98 -6.07 -10.63
CA SER A 147 1.22 -7.17 -11.21
C SER A 147 0.80 -6.95 -12.67
N ASN A 148 0.91 -5.72 -13.16
CA ASN A 148 0.48 -5.35 -14.51
C ASN A 148 1.47 -5.83 -15.58
N LYS A 149 0.99 -6.01 -16.80
CA LYS A 149 1.80 -6.44 -17.93
C LYS A 149 3.01 -5.53 -18.20
N GLY A 150 2.85 -4.23 -17.98
CA GLY A 150 3.92 -3.24 -18.16
C GLY A 150 5.12 -3.42 -17.23
N SER A 151 5.01 -4.27 -16.21
CA SER A 151 6.15 -4.60 -15.36
C SER A 151 7.33 -5.20 -16.16
N HIS A 152 7.04 -5.81 -17.30
CA HIS A 152 8.06 -6.39 -18.19
C HIS A 152 8.90 -5.32 -18.89
N ASP A 153 8.42 -4.10 -19.00
CA ASP A 153 9.15 -3.05 -19.73
C ASP A 153 10.46 -2.65 -19.03
N PHE A 154 10.45 -2.57 -17.71
CA PHE A 154 11.62 -2.13 -16.93
C PHE A 154 11.97 -3.05 -15.77
N GLN A 155 10.97 -3.51 -15.01
CA GLN A 155 11.20 -4.19 -13.74
C GLN A 155 11.95 -5.52 -13.86
N LEU A 156 11.83 -6.19 -15.01
CA LEU A 156 12.49 -7.46 -15.29
C LEU A 156 13.79 -7.31 -16.10
N THR A 157 14.19 -6.06 -16.41
CA THR A 157 15.45 -5.79 -17.10
C THR A 157 16.62 -6.29 -16.27
N GLU A 158 17.51 -7.03 -16.89
CA GLU A 158 18.69 -7.60 -16.23
C GLU A 158 19.94 -6.74 -16.47
N ASP A 159 20.78 -6.65 -15.45
CA ASP A 159 22.11 -6.07 -15.60
C ASP A 159 23.11 -7.12 -16.13
N PRO A 160 24.40 -6.77 -16.38
CA PRO A 160 25.37 -7.74 -16.88
C PRO A 160 25.59 -8.95 -15.96
N GLN A 161 25.27 -8.86 -14.68
CA GLN A 161 25.39 -9.94 -13.71
C GLN A 161 24.09 -10.76 -13.58
N GLY A 162 23.06 -10.43 -14.36
CA GLY A 162 21.78 -11.10 -14.33
C GLY A 162 20.83 -10.66 -13.23
N GLU A 163 21.16 -9.60 -12.48
CA GLU A 163 20.26 -9.03 -11.48
C GLU A 163 19.15 -8.23 -12.19
N ARG A 164 17.90 -8.51 -11.87
CA ARG A 164 16.77 -7.77 -12.44
C ARG A 164 16.57 -6.44 -11.72
N LEU A 165 15.98 -5.46 -12.39
CA LEU A 165 15.82 -4.13 -11.82
C LEU A 165 15.06 -4.15 -10.49
N PHE A 166 13.96 -4.89 -10.37
CA PHE A 166 13.22 -4.96 -9.11
C PHE A 166 14.05 -5.54 -7.96
N GLU A 167 14.93 -6.50 -8.26
CA GLU A 167 15.84 -7.07 -7.27
C GLU A 167 16.87 -6.03 -6.80
N LYS A 168 17.37 -5.22 -7.73
CA LYS A 168 18.28 -4.12 -7.42
C LYS A 168 17.59 -3.08 -6.54
N VAL A 169 16.32 -2.76 -6.81
CA VAL A 169 15.54 -1.85 -5.96
C VAL A 169 15.45 -2.41 -4.54
N LEU A 170 15.13 -3.69 -4.39
CA LEU A 170 15.04 -4.35 -3.09
C LEU A 170 16.37 -4.31 -2.32
N ARG A 171 17.48 -4.58 -3.00
CA ARG A 171 18.80 -4.57 -2.36
C ARG A 171 19.22 -3.15 -1.99
N LYS A 172 19.15 -2.23 -2.94
CA LYS A 172 19.63 -0.86 -2.77
C LYS A 172 18.84 -0.12 -1.68
N SER A 173 17.55 -0.29 -1.65
CA SER A 173 16.68 0.41 -0.68
C SER A 173 16.93 -0.02 0.77
N GLN A 174 17.50 -1.19 1.00
CA GLN A 174 17.88 -1.61 2.36
C GLN A 174 19.05 -0.79 2.93
N GLU A 175 19.80 -0.07 2.09
CA GLU A 175 20.80 0.90 2.54
C GLU A 175 20.16 2.17 3.08
N TRP A 176 18.87 2.41 2.76
CA TRP A 176 18.14 3.63 3.16
C TRP A 176 17.30 3.44 4.41
N ALA A 177 16.76 2.25 4.61
CA ALA A 177 15.87 1.93 5.72
C ALA A 177 15.84 0.43 6.00
N ASN A 178 15.48 0.08 7.23
CA ASN A 178 15.31 -1.31 7.65
C ASN A 178 13.84 -1.76 7.53
N ASP A 179 13.57 -2.98 8.00
CA ASP A 179 12.24 -3.60 7.97
C ASP A 179 11.23 -3.03 8.98
N GLU A 180 11.62 -2.02 9.76
CA GLU A 180 10.74 -1.27 10.66
C GLU A 180 10.19 0.00 10.01
N GLN A 181 10.73 0.40 8.84
CA GLN A 181 10.34 1.62 8.15
C GLN A 181 9.96 1.39 6.69
N MET A 182 10.36 0.26 6.11
CA MET A 182 10.19 -0.03 4.70
C MET A 182 9.38 -1.29 4.49
N MET A 183 8.38 -1.21 3.64
CA MET A 183 7.64 -2.32 3.06
C MET A 183 7.78 -2.24 1.55
N TYR A 184 7.37 -3.27 0.85
CA TYR A 184 7.44 -3.31 -0.62
C TYR A 184 6.12 -3.74 -1.24
N VAL A 185 5.80 -3.17 -2.40
CA VAL A 185 4.68 -3.64 -3.21
C VAL A 185 5.18 -4.79 -4.09
N VAL A 186 4.53 -5.95 -3.95
CA VAL A 186 4.80 -7.11 -4.79
C VAL A 186 3.46 -7.69 -5.28
N GLY A 187 3.23 -7.65 -6.58
CA GLY A 187 1.96 -8.09 -7.17
C GLY A 187 1.71 -9.59 -7.03
N ALA A 188 0.48 -9.96 -6.73
CA ALA A 188 0.06 -11.34 -6.51
C ALA A 188 0.21 -12.23 -7.76
N THR A 189 0.19 -11.64 -8.96
CA THR A 189 0.38 -12.37 -10.22
C THR A 189 1.81 -12.87 -10.42
N GLN A 190 2.73 -12.44 -9.55
CA GLN A 190 4.14 -12.82 -9.58
C GLN A 190 4.45 -13.90 -8.51
N GLY A 191 3.52 -14.82 -8.27
CA GLY A 191 3.56 -15.78 -7.14
C GLY A 191 4.91 -16.43 -6.87
N ARG A 192 5.56 -16.97 -7.90
CA ARG A 192 6.88 -17.62 -7.72
C ARG A 192 8.01 -16.64 -7.48
N ALA A 193 7.86 -15.38 -7.91
CA ALA A 193 8.86 -14.34 -7.66
C ALA A 193 9.00 -14.05 -6.15
N PHE A 194 7.98 -14.33 -5.35
CA PHE A 194 8.05 -14.19 -3.90
C PHE A 194 9.18 -15.02 -3.27
N GLU A 195 9.50 -16.17 -3.84
CA GLU A 195 10.59 -17.00 -3.35
C GLU A 195 11.94 -16.27 -3.49
N ASP A 196 12.19 -15.68 -4.66
CA ASP A 196 13.41 -14.89 -4.90
C ASP A 196 13.41 -13.61 -4.07
N ILE A 197 12.27 -12.96 -3.96
CA ILE A 197 12.11 -11.71 -3.19
C ILE A 197 12.42 -11.98 -1.71
N ARG A 198 11.94 -13.09 -1.15
CA ARG A 198 12.19 -13.44 0.25
C ARG A 198 13.65 -13.72 0.56
N LYS A 199 14.42 -14.14 -0.43
CA LYS A 199 15.90 -14.29 -0.27
C LYS A 199 16.58 -12.94 -0.07
N ILE A 200 16.01 -11.87 -0.63
CA ILE A 200 16.56 -10.51 -0.52
C ILE A 200 15.99 -9.79 0.69
N VAL A 201 14.69 -9.90 0.93
CA VAL A 201 13.97 -9.21 2.02
C VAL A 201 13.19 -10.22 2.87
N PRO A 202 13.86 -11.04 3.67
CA PRO A 202 13.21 -12.13 4.41
C PRO A 202 12.24 -11.66 5.49
N ASN A 203 12.42 -10.46 6.03
CA ASN A 203 11.69 -10.01 7.23
C ASN A 203 10.73 -8.83 6.99
N HIS A 204 10.73 -8.26 5.79
CA HIS A 204 9.89 -7.11 5.47
C HIS A 204 8.42 -7.50 5.26
N PHE A 205 7.51 -6.58 5.58
CA PHE A 205 6.13 -6.71 5.13
C PHE A 205 6.05 -6.40 3.64
N LEU A 206 5.19 -7.15 2.94
CA LEU A 206 4.92 -6.96 1.52
C LEU A 206 3.44 -6.63 1.37
N LEU A 207 3.16 -5.52 0.68
CA LEU A 207 1.80 -5.18 0.26
C LEU A 207 1.54 -5.88 -1.07
N VAL A 208 0.51 -6.73 -1.09
CA VAL A 208 0.25 -7.62 -2.22
C VAL A 208 -1.10 -7.31 -2.86
N PRO A 209 -1.12 -6.49 -3.92
CA PRO A 209 -2.32 -6.28 -4.72
C PRO A 209 -2.49 -7.39 -5.77
N GLY A 210 -3.69 -7.48 -6.34
CA GLY A 210 -3.96 -8.32 -7.51
C GLY A 210 -4.42 -9.75 -7.24
N VAL A 211 -4.70 -10.10 -5.99
CA VAL A 211 -5.31 -11.39 -5.67
C VAL A 211 -6.75 -11.42 -6.19
N GLY A 212 -7.11 -12.48 -6.88
CA GLY A 212 -8.44 -12.68 -7.44
C GLY A 212 -8.70 -11.83 -8.68
N ALA A 213 -9.00 -10.56 -8.50
CA ALA A 213 -9.42 -9.65 -9.58
C ALA A 213 -8.43 -9.54 -10.76
N GLN A 214 -7.12 -9.68 -10.47
CA GLN A 214 -6.07 -9.66 -11.50
C GLN A 214 -5.51 -11.06 -11.79
N GLY A 215 -6.13 -12.11 -11.24
CA GLY A 215 -5.73 -13.50 -11.48
C GLY A 215 -4.65 -14.03 -10.54
N GLY A 216 -4.25 -13.27 -9.52
CA GLY A 216 -3.26 -13.72 -8.55
C GLY A 216 -3.81 -14.79 -7.60
N SER A 217 -2.97 -15.79 -7.27
CA SER A 217 -3.33 -16.89 -6.36
C SER A 217 -2.91 -16.57 -4.93
N LEU A 218 -3.87 -16.52 -4.02
CA LEU A 218 -3.60 -16.34 -2.60
C LEU A 218 -2.74 -17.48 -2.04
N GLU A 219 -2.99 -18.71 -2.48
CA GLU A 219 -2.23 -19.88 -2.04
C GLU A 219 -0.75 -19.76 -2.37
N GLU A 220 -0.42 -19.38 -3.60
CA GLU A 220 0.97 -19.18 -4.02
C GLU A 220 1.63 -18.02 -3.27
N VAL A 221 0.92 -16.92 -3.10
CA VAL A 221 1.41 -15.78 -2.34
C VAL A 221 1.77 -16.19 -0.92
N CYS A 222 0.90 -16.92 -0.26
CA CYS A 222 1.15 -17.40 1.11
C CYS A 222 2.29 -18.42 1.16
N LYS A 223 2.31 -19.36 0.21
CA LYS A 223 3.33 -20.42 0.17
C LYS A 223 4.75 -19.86 0.05
N TYR A 224 4.94 -18.88 -0.82
CA TYR A 224 6.27 -18.33 -1.11
C TYR A 224 6.56 -17.03 -0.38
N GLY A 225 5.54 -16.30 0.06
CA GLY A 225 5.69 -14.95 0.60
C GLY A 225 5.59 -14.80 2.11
N MET A 226 4.93 -15.74 2.81
CA MET A 226 4.80 -15.63 4.27
C MET A 226 6.14 -15.83 4.98
N ASN A 227 6.31 -15.12 6.08
CA ASN A 227 7.46 -15.26 6.98
C ASN A 227 7.00 -15.48 8.42
N LYS A 228 7.93 -15.44 9.40
CA LYS A 228 7.65 -15.71 10.81
C LYS A 228 6.64 -14.73 11.43
N THR A 229 6.53 -13.53 10.89
CA THR A 229 5.62 -12.49 11.38
C THR A 229 4.47 -12.26 10.40
N CYS A 230 4.03 -13.29 9.69
CA CYS A 230 3.14 -13.23 8.56
C CYS A 230 3.81 -12.55 7.34
N GLY A 231 4.21 -11.29 7.47
CA GLY A 231 4.96 -10.54 6.45
C GLY A 231 4.15 -10.16 5.22
N LEU A 232 2.85 -10.37 5.22
CA LEU A 232 1.97 -10.06 4.08
C LEU A 232 0.82 -9.18 4.52
N ILE A 233 0.50 -8.21 3.67
CA ILE A 233 -0.72 -7.43 3.73
C ILE A 233 -1.35 -7.59 2.36
N VAL A 234 -2.42 -8.38 2.28
CA VAL A 234 -3.06 -8.72 0.99
C VAL A 234 -4.24 -7.79 0.76
N ASN A 235 -4.22 -7.09 -0.36
CA ASN A 235 -5.23 -6.08 -0.68
C ASN A 235 -6.36 -6.65 -1.55
N SER A 236 -7.59 -6.36 -1.16
CA SER A 236 -8.79 -6.59 -1.94
C SER A 236 -9.54 -5.26 -2.13
N SER A 237 -9.80 -4.88 -3.38
CA SER A 237 -10.51 -3.64 -3.72
C SER A 237 -11.81 -3.89 -4.47
N ARG A 238 -11.90 -4.99 -5.22
CA ARG A 238 -13.04 -5.32 -6.09
C ARG A 238 -13.69 -6.67 -5.78
N GLY A 239 -13.18 -7.35 -4.77
CA GLY A 239 -13.66 -8.66 -4.33
C GLY A 239 -14.81 -8.64 -3.35
#